data_238b09a27067b91691302a433f898b3e
#
_entry.id   238b09a27067b91691302a433f898b3e
#
_cell.length_a   1.000
_cell.length_b   1.000
_cell.length_c   1.000
_cell.angle_alpha   90.00
_cell.angle_beta   90.00
_cell.angle_gamma   90.00
#
_symmetry.space_group_name_H-M   'P 1'
#
loop_
_entity.id
_entity.type
_entity.pdbx_description
1 polymer ?
#
loop_
_entity_poly.entity_id
_entity_poly.type
_entity_poly.pdbx_seq_one_letter_code
_entity_poly.pdbx_strand_id
1 'polypeptide(L)'
;MSTRAAVSGAWARLARGRLGRGRLALAMVVVLLVAACAAEEPEVVATPSAPPSQAPTTSSGTPSDSLGLTPVRLQLQWYPQAQFAGYFAAIEQGYYAAASLDVQWLAGGGAIAPQTVGSTADGPEFTIAWQPKVLQAREAGSQLVNIAQVFQRSGTLSVSWQDSNITKPADFKGRKVGVWDFGNEFEVTAGVLGAAGLVQGTDYTKVVQDFDMNLLLSRQVDVAEAMIYNEYAQVLEATNPETGQLYQAPDLNVINWNDEGSAMLQDAIFTRADWLARPGNEDIATRFLKASFEGWIYCRDNPDDCVQYTINAGSALGAGHQAWMLNEVNPLIWPSPAGIGVMDPKSWQHTVDVSMDAGILAAVPGQDAYRTDLAEAALQDLAGTDTTGETFVKGTVDVTPGGA
;
A
#
# COMPACT_ATOMS: atom_id res chain seq x y z
N MET A 1 -14.01 28.30 -53.94
CA MET A 1 -12.71 28.54 -54.56
C MET A 1 -11.71 27.86 -53.65
N SER A 2 -11.35 26.62 -53.98
CA SER A 2 -10.15 26.21 -54.73
C SER A 2 -8.87 26.53 -53.96
N THR A 3 -7.97 25.64 -53.57
CA THR A 3 -7.50 24.43 -54.23
C THR A 3 -6.80 23.48 -53.27
N ARG A 4 -6.93 22.20 -53.53
CA ARG A 4 -6.12 21.07 -53.03
C ARG A 4 -4.70 21.12 -53.60
N ALA A 5 -3.73 20.60 -52.87
CA ALA A 5 -2.64 19.85 -53.50
C ALA A 5 -2.14 18.76 -52.55
N ALA A 6 -2.35 17.52 -52.95
CA ALA A 6 -1.71 16.32 -52.47
C ALA A 6 -0.41 16.10 -53.22
N VAL A 7 0.62 15.57 -52.56
CA VAL A 7 1.72 14.85 -53.20
C VAL A 7 1.97 13.53 -52.51
N SER A 8 1.74 12.50 -53.29
CA SER A 8 1.97 11.07 -53.03
C SER A 8 3.32 10.66 -53.68
N GLY A 9 3.83 9.52 -53.18
CA GLY A 9 4.80 8.68 -53.91
C GLY A 9 6.02 8.33 -53.10
N ALA A 10 6.10 7.14 -52.50
CA ALA A 10 6.45 5.83 -53.06
C ALA A 10 7.93 5.74 -53.44
N TRP A 11 8.62 4.78 -52.89
CA TRP A 11 9.30 3.70 -53.56
C TRP A 11 9.97 2.75 -52.58
N ALA A 12 9.66 1.59 -52.69
CA ALA A 12 9.96 0.24 -52.28
C ALA A 12 11.25 -0.28 -52.95
N ARG A 13 11.80 -1.29 -52.31
CA ARG A 13 12.42 -2.53 -52.79
C ARG A 13 13.94 -2.67 -52.83
N LEU A 14 14.26 -3.89 -52.37
CA LEU A 14 15.34 -4.80 -52.78
C LEU A 14 16.66 -4.67 -52.00
N ALA A 15 17.31 -5.73 -51.52
CA ALA A 15 17.40 -7.09 -52.05
C ALA A 15 17.89 -8.11 -51.01
N ARG A 16 17.60 -9.34 -51.28
CA ARG A 16 18.06 -10.57 -50.64
C ARG A 16 19.56 -10.83 -50.92
N GLY A 17 20.25 -11.42 -49.94
CA GLY A 17 21.56 -12.02 -50.16
C GLY A 17 21.75 -13.25 -49.24
N ARG A 18 22.03 -14.39 -49.82
CA ARG A 18 22.02 -15.77 -49.34
C ARG A 18 23.32 -16.19 -48.67
N LEU A 19 23.18 -17.10 -47.70
CA LEU A 19 23.93 -18.35 -47.49
C LEU A 19 25.44 -18.34 -47.28
N GLY A 20 25.86 -18.91 -46.15
CA GLY A 20 27.20 -19.47 -45.96
C GLY A 20 27.25 -20.39 -44.76
N ARG A 21 27.14 -21.71 -44.98
CA ARG A 21 27.36 -22.79 -44.00
C ARG A 21 28.87 -22.90 -43.70
N GLY A 22 29.22 -23.12 -42.44
CA GLY A 22 30.59 -23.55 -42.07
C GLY A 22 30.61 -24.14 -40.67
N ARG A 23 30.51 -25.48 -40.59
CA ARG A 23 30.80 -26.26 -39.40
C ARG A 23 32.33 -26.32 -39.23
N LEU A 24 32.85 -26.17 -37.99
CA LEU A 24 33.98 -26.99 -37.52
C LEU A 24 33.96 -27.02 -35.99
N ALA A 25 33.92 -28.24 -35.51
CA ALA A 25 34.16 -28.59 -34.10
C ALA A 25 35.66 -28.65 -33.85
N LEU A 26 36.10 -28.19 -32.69
CA LEU A 26 37.40 -28.62 -32.15
C LEU A 26 37.27 -28.72 -30.61
N ALA A 27 37.32 -29.94 -30.14
CA ALA A 27 37.49 -30.31 -28.74
C ALA A 27 38.98 -30.13 -28.37
N MET A 28 39.25 -29.52 -27.22
CA MET A 28 40.55 -29.65 -26.56
C MET A 28 40.37 -29.81 -25.05
N VAL A 29 40.71 -30.99 -24.60
CA VAL A 29 40.95 -31.41 -23.22
C VAL A 29 42.29 -30.84 -22.78
N VAL A 30 42.35 -30.16 -21.65
CA VAL A 30 43.60 -29.94 -20.90
C VAL A 30 43.41 -30.21 -19.42
N VAL A 31 44.35 -30.99 -18.95
CA VAL A 31 44.52 -31.69 -17.69
C VAL A 31 44.81 -30.73 -16.52
N LEU A 32 44.33 -31.14 -15.33
CA LEU A 32 44.65 -30.62 -14.00
C LEU A 32 46.16 -30.52 -13.73
N LEU A 33 46.53 -29.41 -13.08
CA LEU A 33 47.68 -29.36 -12.18
C LEU A 33 47.28 -28.60 -10.91
N VAL A 34 47.31 -29.35 -9.80
CA VAL A 34 47.13 -28.87 -8.43
C VAL A 34 48.46 -28.22 -8.00
N ALA A 35 48.39 -26.95 -7.60
CA ALA A 35 49.45 -26.35 -6.78
C ALA A 35 48.79 -25.68 -5.59
N ALA A 36 48.98 -26.27 -4.41
CA ALA A 36 48.61 -25.71 -3.13
C ALA A 36 49.54 -24.54 -2.78
N CYS A 37 48.97 -23.34 -2.60
CA CYS A 37 49.61 -22.29 -1.81
C CYS A 37 48.56 -21.83 -0.78
N ALA A 38 48.89 -22.03 0.49
CA ALA A 38 48.15 -21.46 1.61
C ALA A 38 48.30 -19.94 1.58
N ALA A 39 47.19 -19.25 1.52
CA ALA A 39 47.10 -17.82 1.83
C ALA A 39 46.04 -17.66 2.90
N GLU A 40 46.37 -16.96 3.96
CA GLU A 40 45.50 -16.62 5.08
C GLU A 40 44.25 -15.90 4.56
N GLU A 41 43.07 -16.39 4.94
CA GLU A 41 41.81 -15.73 4.74
C GLU A 41 41.70 -14.51 5.69
N PRO A 42 41.26 -13.33 5.20
CA PRO A 42 40.89 -12.27 6.10
C PRO A 42 39.55 -12.63 6.79
N GLU A 43 39.52 -12.46 8.09
CA GLU A 43 38.29 -12.56 8.91
C GLU A 43 37.17 -11.74 8.30
N VAL A 44 36.15 -12.44 7.80
CA VAL A 44 34.90 -11.81 7.37
C VAL A 44 34.10 -11.46 8.62
N VAL A 45 34.04 -10.17 8.94
CA VAL A 45 33.08 -9.64 9.92
C VAL A 45 31.69 -10.01 9.43
N ALA A 46 31.01 -10.84 10.20
CA ALA A 46 29.65 -11.27 9.91
C ALA A 46 28.70 -10.05 9.94
N THR A 47 28.23 -9.66 8.77
CA THR A 47 27.03 -8.84 8.66
C THR A 47 25.86 -9.62 9.24
N PRO A 48 24.97 -8.99 10.03
CA PRO A 48 23.78 -9.67 10.52
C PRO A 48 22.92 -10.08 9.33
N SER A 49 22.78 -11.40 9.16
CA SER A 49 21.85 -12.00 8.20
C SER A 49 20.45 -11.54 8.52
N ALA A 50 19.72 -11.07 7.52
CA ALA A 50 18.29 -10.88 7.59
C ALA A 50 17.62 -12.16 8.12
N PRO A 51 16.61 -12.07 8.97
CA PRO A 51 15.91 -13.23 9.48
C PRO A 51 15.34 -14.05 8.32
N PRO A 52 15.35 -15.38 8.42
CA PRO A 52 14.81 -16.23 7.36
C PRO A 52 13.33 -15.91 7.16
N SER A 53 12.95 -15.64 5.92
CA SER A 53 11.55 -15.54 5.50
C SER A 53 10.82 -16.80 5.97
N GLN A 54 10.05 -16.68 7.05
CA GLN A 54 9.17 -17.76 7.47
C GLN A 54 8.04 -17.84 6.44
N ALA A 55 7.91 -18.99 5.82
CA ALA A 55 6.74 -19.32 5.02
C ALA A 55 5.49 -19.10 5.87
N PRO A 56 4.39 -18.59 5.28
CA PRO A 56 3.17 -18.36 6.01
C PRO A 56 2.72 -19.67 6.65
N THR A 57 2.75 -19.76 7.96
CA THR A 57 2.09 -20.82 8.69
C THR A 57 0.61 -20.61 8.49
N THR A 58 0.03 -21.39 7.60
CA THR A 58 -1.42 -21.59 7.61
C THR A 58 -1.74 -22.20 8.96
N SER A 59 -2.32 -21.39 9.83
CA SER A 59 -2.97 -21.88 11.04
C SER A 59 -4.14 -22.74 10.58
N SER A 60 -3.90 -24.04 10.47
CA SER A 60 -4.96 -25.05 10.36
C SER A 60 -5.62 -25.13 11.73
N GLY A 61 -6.46 -24.15 12.03
CA GLY A 61 -7.41 -24.24 13.14
C GLY A 61 -8.29 -25.45 12.89
N THR A 62 -8.28 -26.38 13.84
CA THR A 62 -9.31 -27.42 13.95
C THR A 62 -10.67 -26.75 13.79
N PRO A 63 -11.65 -27.35 13.05
CA PRO A 63 -12.99 -26.81 13.00
C PRO A 63 -13.52 -26.74 14.45
N SER A 64 -13.51 -25.57 15.02
CA SER A 64 -14.24 -25.27 16.24
C SER A 64 -15.71 -25.36 15.82
N ASP A 65 -16.52 -26.09 16.59
CA ASP A 65 -17.97 -26.08 16.44
C ASP A 65 -18.44 -24.63 16.41
N SER A 66 -18.60 -24.09 15.19
CA SER A 66 -19.01 -22.72 14.98
C SER A 66 -20.43 -22.59 15.50
N LEU A 67 -20.63 -21.75 16.49
CA LEU A 67 -21.93 -21.42 17.13
C LEU A 67 -22.92 -20.76 16.13
N GLY A 68 -23.10 -21.35 14.94
CA GLY A 68 -23.97 -20.82 13.89
C GLY A 68 -23.46 -19.52 13.25
N LEU A 69 -22.16 -19.19 13.40
CA LEU A 69 -21.56 -18.00 12.78
C LEU A 69 -21.38 -18.19 11.28
N THR A 70 -21.57 -17.12 10.53
CA THR A 70 -21.31 -17.09 9.08
C THR A 70 -19.82 -16.86 8.83
N PRO A 71 -19.10 -17.79 8.18
CA PRO A 71 -17.69 -17.61 7.87
C PRO A 71 -17.51 -16.58 6.76
N VAL A 72 -16.59 -15.64 6.95
CA VAL A 72 -16.17 -14.65 5.95
C VAL A 72 -14.66 -14.44 6.01
N ARG A 73 -14.05 -14.13 4.88
CA ARG A 73 -12.61 -13.90 4.77
C ARG A 73 -12.36 -12.43 4.43
N LEU A 74 -11.35 -11.84 5.09
CA LEU A 74 -10.87 -10.49 4.85
C LEU A 74 -9.43 -10.54 4.34
N GLN A 75 -9.18 -10.18 3.09
CA GLN A 75 -7.85 -9.99 2.55
C GLN A 75 -7.29 -8.63 2.98
N LEU A 76 -6.21 -8.61 3.72
CA LEU A 76 -5.51 -7.38 4.05
C LEU A 76 -4.70 -6.86 2.86
N GLN A 77 -4.48 -5.55 2.80
CA GLN A 77 -3.61 -4.88 1.81
C GLN A 77 -2.15 -5.28 2.00
N TRP A 78 -1.72 -5.49 3.25
CA TRP A 78 -0.34 -5.69 3.62
C TRP A 78 -0.19 -6.77 4.70
N TYR A 79 1.02 -6.94 5.22
CA TYR A 79 1.29 -7.77 6.40
C TYR A 79 0.52 -7.28 7.63
N PRO A 80 0.31 -8.14 8.65
CA PRO A 80 -0.32 -7.71 9.89
C PRO A 80 0.46 -6.57 10.54
N GLN A 81 -0.18 -5.43 10.71
CA GLN A 81 0.37 -4.23 11.33
C GLN A 81 -0.76 -3.29 11.74
N ALA A 82 -0.45 -2.22 12.51
CA ALA A 82 -1.47 -1.32 13.06
C ALA A 82 -2.30 -0.57 12.01
N GLN A 83 -1.87 -0.58 10.74
CA GLN A 83 -2.70 -0.18 9.58
C GLN A 83 -4.04 -0.92 9.54
N PHE A 84 -4.13 -2.09 10.17
CA PHE A 84 -5.34 -2.94 10.19
C PHE A 84 -5.89 -3.14 11.61
N ALA A 85 -5.43 -2.35 12.58
CA ALA A 85 -5.72 -2.53 14.00
C ALA A 85 -7.23 -2.62 14.30
N GLY A 86 -8.06 -1.84 13.62
CA GLY A 86 -9.52 -1.86 13.83
C GLY A 86 -10.16 -3.22 13.52
N TYR A 87 -9.64 -3.94 12.51
CA TYR A 87 -10.14 -5.29 12.19
C TYR A 87 -9.69 -6.32 13.22
N PHE A 88 -8.47 -6.20 13.74
CA PHE A 88 -7.99 -7.04 14.83
C PHE A 88 -8.77 -6.76 16.11
N ALA A 89 -9.03 -5.50 16.43
CA ALA A 89 -9.86 -5.11 17.55
C ALA A 89 -11.29 -5.66 17.43
N ALA A 90 -11.86 -5.64 16.22
CA ALA A 90 -13.21 -6.20 16.00
C ALA A 90 -13.27 -7.73 16.25
N ILE A 91 -12.17 -8.44 16.04
CA ILE A 91 -12.04 -9.86 16.41
C ILE A 91 -11.89 -10.00 17.92
N GLU A 92 -10.91 -9.33 18.52
CA GLU A 92 -10.54 -9.47 19.92
C GLU A 92 -11.64 -8.99 20.88
N GLN A 93 -12.37 -7.93 20.51
CA GLN A 93 -13.53 -7.42 21.24
C GLN A 93 -14.82 -8.24 20.98
N GLY A 94 -14.77 -9.19 20.04
CA GLY A 94 -15.91 -10.05 19.72
C GLY A 94 -17.01 -9.35 18.92
N TYR A 95 -16.76 -8.19 18.31
CA TYR A 95 -17.77 -7.46 17.53
C TYR A 95 -18.25 -8.25 16.31
N TYR A 96 -17.35 -8.95 15.62
CA TYR A 96 -17.76 -9.85 14.54
C TYR A 96 -18.59 -11.03 15.02
N ALA A 97 -18.20 -11.66 16.14
CA ALA A 97 -18.97 -12.75 16.73
C ALA A 97 -20.37 -12.30 17.17
N ALA A 98 -20.47 -11.11 17.78
CA ALA A 98 -21.76 -10.49 18.15
C ALA A 98 -22.61 -10.18 16.91
N ALA A 99 -21.98 -9.90 15.76
CA ALA A 99 -22.63 -9.75 14.46
C ALA A 99 -22.92 -11.09 13.76
N SER A 100 -22.75 -12.24 14.46
CA SER A 100 -22.90 -13.60 13.91
C SER A 100 -21.97 -13.90 12.73
N LEU A 101 -20.74 -13.35 12.75
CA LEU A 101 -19.71 -13.57 11.74
C LEU A 101 -18.47 -14.24 12.36
N ASP A 102 -17.90 -15.21 11.64
CA ASP A 102 -16.57 -15.78 11.90
C ASP A 102 -15.60 -15.19 10.85
N VAL A 103 -14.89 -14.12 11.22
CA VAL A 103 -14.02 -13.40 10.31
C VAL A 103 -12.60 -13.94 10.39
N GLN A 104 -12.11 -14.45 9.26
CA GLN A 104 -10.74 -14.90 9.08
C GLN A 104 -9.99 -13.90 8.19
N TRP A 105 -8.99 -13.21 8.71
CA TRP A 105 -8.14 -12.36 7.90
C TRP A 105 -7.03 -13.16 7.21
N LEU A 106 -6.68 -12.71 6.01
CA LEU A 106 -5.60 -13.24 5.17
C LEU A 106 -4.54 -12.16 5.02
N ALA A 107 -3.29 -12.49 5.34
CA ALA A 107 -2.19 -11.54 5.19
C ALA A 107 -2.02 -11.11 3.73
N GLY A 108 -1.74 -9.85 3.52
CA GLY A 108 -1.20 -9.31 2.28
C GLY A 108 0.33 -9.37 2.27
N GLY A 109 0.94 -8.46 1.55
CA GLY A 109 2.39 -8.29 1.43
C GLY A 109 2.84 -8.03 0.00
N GLY A 110 4.13 -7.75 -0.18
CA GLY A 110 4.67 -7.30 -1.48
C GLY A 110 4.45 -8.26 -2.66
N ALA A 111 4.28 -9.55 -2.40
CA ALA A 111 4.01 -10.55 -3.44
C ALA A 111 2.50 -10.75 -3.74
N ILE A 112 1.62 -10.07 -3.00
CA ILE A 112 0.17 -10.23 -3.11
C ILE A 112 -0.44 -8.93 -3.61
N ALA A 113 -1.14 -8.99 -4.73
CA ALA A 113 -1.98 -7.92 -5.23
C ALA A 113 -3.42 -8.13 -4.72
N PRO A 114 -3.86 -7.49 -3.63
CA PRO A 114 -5.14 -7.78 -2.98
C PRO A 114 -6.32 -7.58 -3.92
N GLN A 115 -6.28 -6.56 -4.79
CA GLN A 115 -7.31 -6.32 -5.79
C GLN A 115 -7.43 -7.48 -6.80
N THR A 116 -6.34 -8.18 -7.08
CA THR A 116 -6.36 -9.36 -7.97
C THR A 116 -6.92 -10.56 -7.24
N VAL A 117 -6.47 -10.83 -6.01
CA VAL A 117 -6.98 -11.93 -5.17
C VAL A 117 -8.47 -11.74 -4.90
N GLY A 118 -8.88 -10.53 -4.51
CA GLY A 118 -10.29 -10.20 -4.26
C GLY A 118 -11.21 -10.32 -5.48
N SER A 119 -10.65 -10.22 -6.68
CA SER A 119 -11.42 -10.33 -7.94
C SER A 119 -11.67 -11.78 -8.40
N THR A 120 -11.02 -12.77 -7.78
CA THR A 120 -11.21 -14.17 -8.19
C THR A 120 -12.56 -14.71 -7.72
N ALA A 121 -13.15 -15.65 -8.47
CA ALA A 121 -14.47 -16.22 -8.17
C ALA A 121 -14.54 -16.86 -6.77
N ASP A 122 -13.44 -17.49 -6.33
CA ASP A 122 -13.30 -18.10 -5.00
C ASP A 122 -12.50 -17.19 -4.04
N GLY A 123 -12.34 -15.92 -4.40
CA GLY A 123 -11.64 -14.93 -3.60
C GLY A 123 -12.36 -14.63 -2.29
N PRO A 124 -11.66 -13.92 -1.36
CA PRO A 124 -12.24 -13.50 -0.09
C PRO A 124 -13.48 -12.64 -0.32
N GLU A 125 -14.38 -12.67 0.65
CA GLU A 125 -15.63 -11.91 0.63
C GLU A 125 -15.35 -10.41 0.71
N PHE A 126 -14.33 -10.03 1.50
CA PHE A 126 -13.89 -8.64 1.65
C PHE A 126 -12.39 -8.50 1.39
N THR A 127 -12.01 -7.35 0.85
CA THR A 127 -10.61 -7.05 0.49
C THR A 127 -10.29 -5.62 0.85
N ILE A 128 -9.18 -5.39 1.55
CA ILE A 128 -8.62 -4.05 1.74
C ILE A 128 -7.67 -3.77 0.59
N ALA A 129 -7.86 -2.63 -0.07
CA ALA A 129 -6.98 -2.17 -1.15
C ALA A 129 -7.04 -0.64 -1.29
N TRP A 130 -6.11 -0.08 -2.05
CA TRP A 130 -6.14 1.34 -2.41
C TRP A 130 -7.03 1.58 -3.62
N GLN A 131 -7.78 2.66 -3.58
CA GLN A 131 -8.78 2.98 -4.60
C GLN A 131 -8.22 3.02 -6.04
N PRO A 132 -7.11 3.70 -6.37
CA PRO A 132 -6.62 3.76 -7.75
C PRO A 132 -6.21 2.39 -8.29
N LYS A 133 -5.67 1.50 -7.45
CA LYS A 133 -5.32 0.12 -7.85
C LYS A 133 -6.56 -0.69 -8.21
N VAL A 134 -7.65 -0.52 -7.46
CA VAL A 134 -8.91 -1.20 -7.77
C VAL A 134 -9.56 -0.61 -9.00
N LEU A 135 -9.50 0.70 -9.20
CA LEU A 135 -10.02 1.33 -10.43
C LEU A 135 -9.31 0.81 -11.68
N GLN A 136 -7.97 0.72 -11.64
CA GLN A 136 -7.20 0.12 -12.72
C GLN A 136 -7.55 -1.36 -12.96
N ALA A 137 -7.73 -2.13 -11.87
CA ALA A 137 -8.20 -3.52 -11.99
C ALA A 137 -9.61 -3.62 -12.59
N ARG A 138 -10.50 -2.67 -12.29
CA ARG A 138 -11.84 -2.59 -12.90
C ARG A 138 -11.79 -2.33 -14.39
N GLU A 139 -10.89 -1.48 -14.89
CA GLU A 139 -10.65 -1.32 -16.34
C GLU A 139 -10.21 -2.63 -17.00
N ALA A 140 -9.48 -3.47 -16.26
CA ALA A 140 -9.07 -4.81 -16.69
C ALA A 140 -10.18 -5.88 -16.50
N GLY A 141 -11.39 -5.49 -16.05
CA GLY A 141 -12.57 -6.37 -15.94
C GLY A 141 -12.89 -6.85 -14.52
N SER A 142 -12.18 -6.40 -13.48
CA SER A 142 -12.54 -6.68 -12.08
C SER A 142 -13.93 -6.13 -11.76
N GLN A 143 -14.68 -6.87 -10.93
CA GLN A 143 -16.01 -6.48 -10.45
C GLN A 143 -15.99 -6.05 -8.95
N LEU A 144 -14.84 -5.62 -8.45
CA LEU A 144 -14.75 -5.10 -7.08
C LEU A 144 -15.47 -3.75 -6.95
N VAL A 145 -16.26 -3.62 -5.89
CA VAL A 145 -17.01 -2.42 -5.53
C VAL A 145 -16.51 -1.95 -4.18
N ASN A 146 -16.15 -0.67 -4.05
CA ASN A 146 -15.88 -0.06 -2.76
C ASN A 146 -17.20 0.05 -1.98
N ILE A 147 -17.26 -0.55 -0.79
CA ILE A 147 -18.44 -0.54 0.08
C ILE A 147 -18.20 0.25 1.37
N ALA A 148 -16.95 0.62 1.66
CA ALA A 148 -16.61 1.55 2.74
C ALA A 148 -15.22 2.14 2.54
N GLN A 149 -15.11 3.46 2.53
CA GLN A 149 -13.84 4.19 2.49
C GLN A 149 -13.38 4.49 3.91
N VAL A 150 -12.49 3.65 4.44
CA VAL A 150 -12.01 3.77 5.83
C VAL A 150 -11.00 4.91 5.95
N PHE A 151 -9.92 4.91 5.16
CA PHE A 151 -8.97 6.02 5.15
C PHE A 151 -9.53 7.15 4.29
N GLN A 152 -9.80 8.28 4.92
CA GLN A 152 -10.35 9.48 4.27
C GLN A 152 -9.24 10.35 3.64
N ARG A 153 -7.96 10.06 3.95
CA ARG A 153 -6.77 10.80 3.53
C ARG A 153 -5.66 9.83 3.15
N SER A 154 -4.71 10.34 2.37
CA SER A 154 -3.50 9.58 2.02
C SER A 154 -2.44 9.70 3.12
N GLY A 155 -1.72 8.59 3.34
CA GLY A 155 -0.52 8.57 4.18
C GLY A 155 0.77 8.67 3.38
N THR A 156 0.73 8.85 2.06
CA THR A 156 1.92 8.87 1.20
C THR A 156 2.73 10.15 1.36
N LEU A 157 4.02 9.97 1.55
CA LEU A 157 5.04 11.01 1.63
C LEU A 157 6.14 10.75 0.61
N SER A 158 6.90 11.81 0.29
CA SER A 158 8.25 11.68 -0.24
C SER A 158 9.22 12.29 0.75
N VAL A 159 10.23 11.51 1.14
CA VAL A 159 11.19 11.87 2.19
C VAL A 159 12.58 12.01 1.59
N SER A 160 13.28 13.06 1.96
CA SER A 160 14.67 13.30 1.57
C SER A 160 15.48 13.86 2.74
N TRP A 161 16.80 13.80 2.65
CA TRP A 161 17.66 14.41 3.65
C TRP A 161 17.58 15.94 3.58
N GLN A 162 17.62 16.60 4.74
CA GLN A 162 17.55 18.06 4.84
C GLN A 162 18.64 18.75 4.00
N ASP A 163 19.85 18.19 3.94
CA ASP A 163 20.98 18.70 3.17
C ASP A 163 20.81 18.57 1.64
N SER A 164 19.86 17.76 1.16
CA SER A 164 19.54 17.62 -0.26
C SER A 164 18.81 18.83 -0.86
N ASN A 165 18.18 19.65 -0.01
CA ASN A 165 17.34 20.78 -0.38
C ASN A 165 16.20 20.41 -1.33
N ILE A 166 15.66 19.21 -1.23
CA ILE A 166 14.49 18.73 -1.98
C ILE A 166 13.26 18.97 -1.12
N THR A 167 12.52 20.03 -1.39
CA THR A 167 11.39 20.49 -0.55
C THR A 167 10.06 20.57 -1.28
N LYS A 168 10.07 20.36 -2.60
CA LYS A 168 8.88 20.40 -3.47
C LYS A 168 9.07 19.50 -4.70
N PRO A 169 7.99 19.09 -5.38
CA PRO A 169 8.06 18.18 -6.53
C PRO A 169 9.00 18.64 -7.66
N ALA A 170 9.13 19.96 -7.91
CA ALA A 170 10.02 20.50 -8.94
C ALA A 170 11.51 20.20 -8.68
N ASP A 171 11.90 19.97 -7.43
CA ASP A 171 13.27 19.65 -7.04
C ASP A 171 13.68 18.22 -7.40
N PHE A 172 12.74 17.39 -7.86
CA PHE A 172 13.02 16.02 -8.32
C PHE A 172 13.80 15.98 -9.64
N LYS A 173 13.88 17.11 -10.36
CA LYS A 173 14.59 17.16 -11.65
C LYS A 173 16.05 16.73 -11.52
N GLY A 174 16.43 15.70 -12.30
CA GLY A 174 17.77 15.12 -12.28
C GLY A 174 18.06 14.21 -11.09
N ARG A 175 17.08 13.95 -10.22
CA ARG A 175 17.25 13.16 -9.00
C ARG A 175 16.94 11.68 -9.24
N LYS A 176 17.43 10.84 -8.30
CA LYS A 176 17.04 9.44 -8.13
C LYS A 176 15.91 9.40 -7.12
N VAL A 177 14.74 8.98 -7.56
CA VAL A 177 13.54 8.91 -6.73
C VAL A 177 13.21 7.45 -6.50
N GLY A 178 13.34 7.02 -5.25
CA GLY A 178 12.91 5.72 -4.78
C GLY A 178 11.40 5.70 -4.67
N VAL A 179 10.76 4.74 -5.32
CA VAL A 179 9.31 4.49 -5.23
C VAL A 179 9.06 2.99 -5.31
N TRP A 180 7.93 2.57 -4.80
CA TRP A 180 7.49 1.19 -4.99
C TRP A 180 7.02 0.94 -6.43
N ASP A 181 6.61 -0.31 -6.71
CA ASP A 181 5.99 -0.72 -7.97
C ASP A 181 4.56 -1.22 -7.74
N PHE A 182 3.90 -1.64 -8.81
CA PHE A 182 2.59 -2.29 -8.80
C PHE A 182 1.44 -1.38 -8.34
N GLY A 183 1.54 -0.09 -8.67
CA GLY A 183 0.52 0.92 -8.37
C GLY A 183 0.63 1.54 -6.98
N ASN A 184 1.65 1.20 -6.21
CA ASN A 184 1.91 1.87 -4.94
C ASN A 184 2.51 3.27 -5.17
N GLU A 185 3.25 3.46 -6.28
CA GLU A 185 3.92 4.69 -6.70
C GLU A 185 3.00 5.75 -7.33
N PHE A 186 1.72 5.46 -7.49
CA PHE A 186 0.82 6.31 -8.30
C PHE A 186 0.74 7.75 -7.79
N GLU A 187 0.63 7.97 -6.49
CA GLU A 187 0.54 9.33 -5.93
C GLU A 187 1.79 10.16 -6.17
N VAL A 188 2.97 9.55 -5.97
CA VAL A 188 4.26 10.22 -6.17
C VAL A 188 4.44 10.58 -7.64
N THR A 189 4.21 9.62 -8.54
CA THR A 189 4.42 9.83 -9.98
C THR A 189 3.41 10.81 -10.58
N ALA A 190 2.14 10.70 -10.17
CA ALA A 190 1.09 11.63 -10.55
C ALA A 190 1.35 13.04 -10.02
N GLY A 191 1.77 13.14 -8.75
CA GLY A 191 2.05 14.41 -8.10
C GLY A 191 3.24 15.14 -8.72
N VAL A 192 4.32 14.44 -9.00
CA VAL A 192 5.48 15.04 -9.68
C VAL A 192 5.12 15.50 -11.10
N LEU A 193 4.32 14.73 -11.82
CA LEU A 193 3.82 15.12 -13.14
C LEU A 193 2.89 16.34 -13.06
N GLY A 194 1.89 16.31 -12.18
CA GLY A 194 0.89 17.36 -12.03
C GLY A 194 1.45 18.66 -11.49
N ALA A 195 2.23 18.63 -10.40
CA ALA A 195 2.76 19.82 -9.75
C ALA A 195 3.96 20.44 -10.45
N ALA A 196 4.78 19.65 -11.17
CA ALA A 196 6.04 20.12 -11.76
C ALA A 196 6.19 19.83 -13.25
N GLY A 197 5.29 19.08 -13.85
CA GLY A 197 5.40 18.68 -15.27
C GLY A 197 6.58 17.75 -15.56
N LEU A 198 7.16 17.12 -14.53
CA LEU A 198 8.33 16.26 -14.70
C LEU A 198 7.91 14.84 -15.04
N VAL A 199 8.56 14.27 -16.05
CA VAL A 199 8.26 12.93 -16.57
C VAL A 199 9.31 11.93 -16.09
N GLN A 200 8.84 10.86 -15.46
CA GLN A 200 9.67 9.75 -15.03
C GLN A 200 10.48 9.17 -16.20
N GLY A 201 11.75 8.87 -15.96
CA GLY A 201 12.68 8.34 -16.95
C GLY A 201 13.23 9.38 -17.93
N THR A 202 12.66 10.59 -17.98
CA THR A 202 13.14 11.72 -18.78
C THR A 202 13.75 12.81 -17.90
N ASP A 203 12.99 13.27 -16.90
CA ASP A 203 13.38 14.39 -16.04
C ASP A 203 13.98 13.92 -14.71
N TYR A 204 13.61 12.74 -14.23
CA TYR A 204 14.17 12.11 -13.05
C TYR A 204 14.25 10.59 -13.22
N THR A 205 15.10 9.94 -12.41
CA THR A 205 15.30 8.50 -12.48
C THR A 205 14.48 7.80 -11.40
N LYS A 206 13.54 6.96 -11.78
CA LYS A 206 12.87 6.03 -10.86
C LYS A 206 13.84 4.95 -10.42
N VAL A 207 13.90 4.69 -9.13
CA VAL A 207 14.57 3.54 -8.53
C VAL A 207 13.50 2.77 -7.77
N VAL A 208 13.34 1.49 -8.09
CA VAL A 208 12.42 0.63 -7.32
C VAL A 208 13.04 0.37 -5.97
N GLN A 209 12.31 0.70 -4.91
CA GLN A 209 12.73 0.45 -3.54
C GLN A 209 11.96 -0.71 -2.93
N ASP A 210 12.59 -1.40 -1.98
CA ASP A 210 11.91 -2.34 -1.11
C ASP A 210 11.02 -1.57 -0.09
N PHE A 211 10.26 -2.31 0.71
CA PHE A 211 9.38 -1.71 1.72
C PHE A 211 10.16 -1.38 3.01
N ASP A 212 11.28 -0.70 2.81
CA ASP A 212 12.15 -0.17 3.87
C ASP A 212 12.80 1.14 3.40
N MET A 213 13.58 1.76 4.26
CA MET A 213 14.25 3.03 3.95
C MET A 213 15.76 2.88 3.71
N ASN A 214 16.25 1.67 3.44
CA ASN A 214 17.68 1.39 3.27
C ASN A 214 18.32 2.17 2.13
N LEU A 215 17.60 2.37 1.01
CA LEU A 215 18.12 3.17 -0.11
C LEU A 215 18.29 4.65 0.27
N LEU A 216 17.39 5.22 1.07
CA LEU A 216 17.51 6.59 1.58
C LEU A 216 18.63 6.68 2.64
N LEU A 217 18.62 5.78 3.62
CA LEU A 217 19.61 5.74 4.70
C LEU A 217 21.04 5.60 4.17
N SER A 218 21.23 4.81 3.12
CA SER A 218 22.53 4.61 2.44
C SER A 218 22.81 5.65 1.33
N ARG A 219 21.95 6.66 1.17
CA ARG A 219 22.06 7.73 0.16
C ARG A 219 22.18 7.22 -1.28
N GLN A 220 21.57 6.07 -1.59
CA GLN A 220 21.51 5.51 -2.94
C GLN A 220 20.41 6.17 -3.78
N VAL A 221 19.39 6.74 -3.12
CA VAL A 221 18.38 7.61 -3.70
C VAL A 221 18.42 8.99 -3.06
N ASP A 222 17.97 10.00 -3.79
CA ASP A 222 17.89 11.39 -3.28
C ASP A 222 16.57 11.63 -2.52
N VAL A 223 15.52 10.92 -2.92
CA VAL A 223 14.17 10.95 -2.35
C VAL A 223 13.66 9.53 -2.27
N ALA A 224 12.91 9.20 -1.23
CA ALA A 224 12.23 7.91 -1.08
C ALA A 224 10.74 8.10 -0.78
N GLU A 225 9.92 7.29 -1.40
CA GLU A 225 8.51 7.16 -1.05
C GLU A 225 8.38 6.50 0.32
N ALA A 226 7.44 6.97 1.13
CA ALA A 226 7.21 6.48 2.48
C ALA A 226 5.74 6.64 2.88
N MET A 227 5.21 5.70 3.65
CA MET A 227 3.98 5.96 4.39
C MET A 227 4.32 6.69 5.69
N ILE A 228 3.55 7.73 6.02
CA ILE A 228 3.71 8.48 7.26
C ILE A 228 3.68 7.58 8.50
N TYR A 229 2.90 6.52 8.42
CA TYR A 229 2.69 5.60 9.52
C TYR A 229 3.72 4.44 9.57
N ASN A 230 4.51 4.21 8.50
CA ASN A 230 5.43 3.08 8.42
C ASN A 230 6.86 3.53 8.08
N GLU A 231 7.21 3.69 6.82
CA GLU A 231 8.60 3.93 6.38
C GLU A 231 9.18 5.23 6.93
N TYR A 232 8.35 6.27 7.12
CA TYR A 232 8.81 7.49 7.77
C TYR A 232 9.31 7.23 9.21
N ALA A 233 8.59 6.41 9.97
CA ALA A 233 9.04 5.97 11.29
C ALA A 233 10.37 5.23 11.24
N GLN A 234 10.55 4.32 10.26
CA GLN A 234 11.79 3.56 10.12
C GLN A 234 13.03 4.46 9.99
N VAL A 235 12.91 5.63 9.35
CA VAL A 235 14.02 6.61 9.32
C VAL A 235 14.26 7.20 10.69
N LEU A 236 13.21 7.58 11.41
CA LEU A 236 13.32 8.16 12.75
C LEU A 236 13.82 7.15 13.80
N GLU A 237 13.51 5.87 13.61
CA GLU A 237 13.94 4.75 14.46
C GLU A 237 15.39 4.33 14.18
N ALA A 238 15.97 4.77 13.07
CA ALA A 238 17.33 4.46 12.69
C ALA A 238 18.33 5.34 13.46
N THR A 239 19.46 4.73 13.85
CA THR A 239 20.55 5.44 14.49
C THR A 239 21.47 6.09 13.45
N ASN A 240 21.70 7.39 13.57
CA ASN A 240 22.70 8.10 12.79
C ASN A 240 24.12 7.59 13.19
N PRO A 241 24.88 7.00 12.29
CA PRO A 241 26.18 6.41 12.60
C PRO A 241 27.24 7.44 13.01
N GLU A 242 27.05 8.70 12.66
CA GLU A 242 28.00 9.78 12.99
C GLU A 242 27.80 10.31 14.41
N THR A 243 26.57 10.37 14.89
CA THR A 243 26.21 10.95 16.19
C THR A 243 25.89 9.91 17.26
N GLY A 244 25.53 8.70 16.86
CA GLY A 244 25.01 7.65 17.75
C GLY A 244 23.62 7.94 18.30
N GLN A 245 22.92 8.95 17.79
CA GLN A 245 21.55 9.32 18.16
C GLN A 245 20.58 8.89 17.05
N LEU A 246 19.28 8.76 17.38
CA LEU A 246 18.25 8.57 16.36
C LEU A 246 18.17 9.79 15.44
N TYR A 247 17.84 9.56 14.18
CA TYR A 247 17.46 10.63 13.27
C TYR A 247 16.21 11.34 13.79
N GLN A 248 16.14 12.64 13.53
CA GLN A 248 15.04 13.48 13.97
C GLN A 248 14.32 14.11 12.78
N ALA A 249 13.05 14.48 12.97
CA ALA A 249 12.28 15.13 11.91
C ALA A 249 13.00 16.33 11.24
N PRO A 250 13.75 17.20 11.95
CA PRO A 250 14.52 18.26 11.31
C PRO A 250 15.68 17.82 10.43
N ASP A 251 16.10 16.54 10.48
CA ASP A 251 17.13 16.00 9.59
C ASP A 251 16.57 15.69 8.18
N LEU A 252 15.26 15.78 8.01
CA LEU A 252 14.53 15.38 6.82
C LEU A 252 13.75 16.55 6.21
N ASN A 253 13.60 16.53 4.90
CA ASN A 253 12.54 17.23 4.19
C ASN A 253 11.45 16.23 3.86
N VAL A 254 10.20 16.63 4.03
CA VAL A 254 9.02 15.80 3.80
C VAL A 254 8.08 16.55 2.85
N ILE A 255 7.71 15.90 1.76
CA ILE A 255 6.65 16.34 0.86
C ILE A 255 5.44 15.46 1.16
N ASN A 256 4.34 16.07 1.60
CA ASN A 256 3.06 15.40 1.84
C ASN A 256 2.16 15.58 0.61
N TRP A 257 1.77 14.49 -0.02
CA TRP A 257 1.02 14.57 -1.27
C TRP A 257 -0.42 15.07 -1.10
N ASN A 258 -0.94 15.10 0.14
CA ASN A 258 -2.19 15.83 0.43
C ASN A 258 -2.03 17.34 0.20
N ASP A 259 -0.87 17.91 0.53
CA ASP A 259 -0.59 19.35 0.38
C ASP A 259 -0.29 19.71 -1.08
N GLU A 260 0.25 18.76 -1.86
CA GLU A 260 0.58 18.93 -3.28
C GLU A 260 -0.60 18.66 -4.22
N GLY A 261 -1.73 18.22 -3.68
CA GLY A 261 -2.97 18.02 -4.43
C GLY A 261 -3.00 16.79 -5.34
N SER A 262 -2.19 15.76 -5.05
CA SER A 262 -2.19 14.49 -5.78
C SER A 262 -2.55 13.29 -4.91
N ALA A 263 -2.90 13.52 -3.64
CA ALA A 263 -3.33 12.46 -2.74
C ALA A 263 -4.54 11.71 -3.31
N MET A 264 -4.50 10.40 -3.20
CA MET A 264 -5.58 9.52 -3.64
C MET A 264 -6.13 8.73 -2.46
N LEU A 265 -7.37 8.28 -2.56
CA LEU A 265 -7.99 7.45 -1.54
C LEU A 265 -7.27 6.12 -1.38
N GLN A 266 -6.90 5.81 -0.14
CA GLN A 266 -6.19 4.59 0.22
C GLN A 266 -7.13 3.57 0.86
N ASP A 267 -6.70 2.87 1.87
CA ASP A 267 -7.36 1.70 2.47
C ASP A 267 -8.89 1.81 2.55
N ALA A 268 -9.55 1.02 1.71
CA ALA A 268 -10.98 0.89 1.65
C ALA A 268 -11.38 -0.58 1.65
N ILE A 269 -12.62 -0.86 2.01
CA ILE A 269 -13.19 -2.20 1.99
C ILE A 269 -13.91 -2.42 0.67
N PHE A 270 -13.49 -3.44 -0.05
CA PHE A 270 -14.08 -3.86 -1.32
C PHE A 270 -14.72 -5.24 -1.20
N THR A 271 -15.73 -5.46 -2.01
CA THR A 271 -16.32 -6.79 -2.23
C THR A 271 -16.66 -6.97 -3.70
N ARG A 272 -16.86 -8.23 -4.14
CA ARG A 272 -17.29 -8.49 -5.51
C ARG A 272 -18.78 -8.19 -5.71
N ALA A 273 -19.12 -7.55 -6.82
CA ALA A 273 -20.51 -7.25 -7.18
C ALA A 273 -21.38 -8.51 -7.32
N ASP A 274 -20.83 -9.58 -7.89
CA ASP A 274 -21.53 -10.86 -8.04
C ASP A 274 -21.79 -11.57 -6.70
N TRP A 275 -20.87 -11.44 -5.75
CA TRP A 275 -21.06 -11.95 -4.40
C TRP A 275 -22.14 -11.13 -3.68
N LEU A 276 -22.05 -9.80 -3.75
CA LEU A 276 -22.98 -8.89 -3.09
C LEU A 276 -24.43 -9.07 -3.57
N ALA A 277 -24.60 -9.38 -4.86
CA ALA A 277 -25.92 -9.60 -5.48
C ALA A 277 -26.62 -10.90 -5.03
N ARG A 278 -25.95 -11.79 -4.29
CA ARG A 278 -26.56 -13.02 -3.79
C ARG A 278 -27.47 -12.71 -2.60
N PRO A 279 -28.63 -13.39 -2.49
CA PRO A 279 -29.55 -13.19 -1.38
C PRO A 279 -28.87 -13.31 0.00
N GLY A 280 -29.04 -12.30 0.85
CA GLY A 280 -28.49 -12.24 2.20
C GLY A 280 -27.06 -11.67 2.30
N ASN A 281 -26.33 -11.52 1.19
CA ASN A 281 -24.95 -11.06 1.28
C ASN A 281 -24.81 -9.55 1.56
N GLU A 282 -25.79 -8.72 1.19
CA GLU A 282 -25.82 -7.31 1.61
C GLU A 282 -26.00 -7.19 3.13
N ASP A 283 -26.79 -8.05 3.76
CA ASP A 283 -26.91 -8.12 5.22
C ASP A 283 -25.57 -8.54 5.88
N ILE A 284 -24.91 -9.56 5.32
CA ILE A 284 -23.58 -9.98 5.79
C ILE A 284 -22.59 -8.82 5.67
N ALA A 285 -22.59 -8.10 4.53
CA ALA A 285 -21.71 -6.95 4.32
C ALA A 285 -21.99 -5.83 5.33
N THR A 286 -23.25 -5.49 5.57
CA THR A 286 -23.62 -4.44 6.53
C THR A 286 -23.19 -4.80 7.95
N ARG A 287 -23.40 -6.06 8.39
CA ARG A 287 -22.94 -6.55 9.70
C ARG A 287 -21.42 -6.56 9.83
N PHE A 288 -20.72 -6.94 8.75
CA PHE A 288 -19.26 -6.88 8.69
C PHE A 288 -18.75 -5.44 8.82
N LEU A 289 -19.33 -4.50 8.08
CA LEU A 289 -18.97 -3.08 8.14
C LEU A 289 -19.20 -2.51 9.53
N LYS A 290 -20.38 -2.78 10.12
CA LYS A 290 -20.70 -2.32 11.48
C LYS A 290 -19.64 -2.76 12.49
N ALA A 291 -19.33 -4.06 12.53
CA ALA A 291 -18.34 -4.61 13.47
C ALA A 291 -16.92 -4.07 13.19
N SER A 292 -16.56 -3.86 11.91
CA SER A 292 -15.28 -3.23 11.54
C SER A 292 -15.21 -1.78 12.04
N PHE A 293 -16.29 -1.02 11.94
CA PHE A 293 -16.35 0.36 12.42
C PHE A 293 -16.27 0.43 13.94
N GLU A 294 -16.94 -0.48 14.66
CA GLU A 294 -16.79 -0.62 16.11
C GLU A 294 -15.34 -0.85 16.51
N GLY A 295 -14.62 -1.72 15.77
CA GLY A 295 -13.20 -1.96 16.01
C GLY A 295 -12.32 -0.73 15.78
N TRP A 296 -12.56 0.05 14.73
CA TRP A 296 -11.81 1.28 14.48
C TRP A 296 -12.13 2.39 15.50
N ILE A 297 -13.38 2.51 15.92
CA ILE A 297 -13.79 3.43 16.99
C ILE A 297 -13.12 3.02 18.30
N TYR A 298 -13.09 1.72 18.61
CA TYR A 298 -12.39 1.20 19.79
C TYR A 298 -10.91 1.57 19.74
N CYS A 299 -10.22 1.39 18.62
CA CYS A 299 -8.80 1.72 18.46
C CYS A 299 -8.50 3.22 18.54
N ARG A 300 -9.43 4.07 18.11
CA ARG A 300 -9.32 5.52 18.32
C ARG A 300 -9.29 5.85 19.82
N ASP A 301 -10.13 5.18 20.59
CA ASP A 301 -10.36 5.51 22.00
C ASP A 301 -9.44 4.69 22.94
N ASN A 302 -8.89 3.55 22.47
CA ASN A 302 -8.04 2.61 23.25
C ASN A 302 -6.81 2.18 22.42
N PRO A 303 -5.89 3.09 22.08
CA PRO A 303 -4.80 2.78 21.16
C PRO A 303 -3.82 1.71 21.70
N ASP A 304 -3.55 1.69 23.00
CA ASP A 304 -2.60 0.73 23.59
C ASP A 304 -3.09 -0.72 23.45
N ASP A 305 -4.38 -0.97 23.66
CA ASP A 305 -4.98 -2.28 23.46
C ASP A 305 -4.85 -2.73 22.00
N CYS A 306 -5.09 -1.81 21.05
CA CYS A 306 -5.01 -2.10 19.64
C CYS A 306 -3.58 -2.35 19.14
N VAL A 307 -2.58 -1.70 19.73
CA VAL A 307 -1.17 -2.06 19.53
C VAL A 307 -0.94 -3.51 19.96
N GLN A 308 -1.44 -3.90 21.14
CA GLN A 308 -1.29 -5.28 21.62
C GLN A 308 -2.03 -6.29 20.72
N TYR A 309 -3.23 -5.98 20.23
CA TYR A 309 -3.96 -6.85 19.29
C TYR A 309 -3.19 -7.01 17.97
N THR A 310 -2.54 -5.95 17.51
CA THR A 310 -1.68 -6.00 16.32
C THR A 310 -0.46 -6.90 16.52
N ILE A 311 0.18 -6.83 17.69
CA ILE A 311 1.29 -7.73 18.04
C ILE A 311 0.81 -9.18 18.11
N ASN A 312 -0.34 -9.43 18.73
CA ASN A 312 -0.95 -10.77 18.81
C ASN A 312 -1.32 -11.34 17.44
N ALA A 313 -1.69 -10.48 16.48
CA ALA A 313 -1.92 -10.87 15.10
C ALA A 313 -0.62 -11.26 14.34
N GLY A 314 0.54 -11.13 14.97
CA GLY A 314 1.82 -11.59 14.42
C GLY A 314 2.56 -10.51 13.61
N SER A 315 2.44 -9.24 14.00
CA SER A 315 3.27 -8.18 13.41
C SER A 315 4.76 -8.51 13.56
N ALA A 316 5.52 -8.32 12.48
CA ALA A 316 6.97 -8.46 12.48
C ALA A 316 7.69 -7.23 13.06
N LEU A 317 6.98 -6.10 13.20
CA LEU A 317 7.52 -4.84 13.71
C LEU A 317 7.21 -4.70 15.20
N GLY A 318 8.10 -4.05 15.94
CA GLY A 318 8.02 -3.91 17.40
C GLY A 318 6.84 -3.05 17.88
N ALA A 319 6.58 -3.10 19.19
CA ALA A 319 5.45 -2.41 19.80
C ALA A 319 5.55 -0.88 19.66
N GLY A 320 6.76 -0.32 19.76
CA GLY A 320 6.99 1.12 19.57
C GLY A 320 6.63 1.57 18.15
N HIS A 321 7.03 0.79 17.13
CA HIS A 321 6.65 1.05 15.74
C HIS A 321 5.13 0.95 15.54
N GLN A 322 4.47 -0.06 16.14
CA GLN A 322 3.03 -0.22 16.02
C GLN A 322 2.25 0.90 16.72
N ALA A 323 2.77 1.40 17.84
CA ALA A 323 2.21 2.58 18.51
C ALA A 323 2.32 3.84 17.64
N TRP A 324 3.49 4.08 17.04
CA TRP A 324 3.65 5.14 16.04
C TRP A 324 2.66 4.97 14.90
N MET A 325 2.63 3.78 14.30
CA MET A 325 1.78 3.50 13.17
C MET A 325 0.30 3.78 13.46
N LEU A 326 -0.23 3.31 14.58
CA LEU A 326 -1.62 3.56 14.95
C LEU A 326 -1.89 5.06 15.19
N ASN A 327 -0.95 5.76 15.81
CA ASN A 327 -1.04 7.20 16.04
C ASN A 327 -1.07 8.01 14.73
N GLU A 328 -0.39 7.54 13.68
CA GLU A 328 -0.40 8.15 12.34
C GLU A 328 -1.58 7.68 11.47
N VAL A 329 -2.08 6.46 11.66
CA VAL A 329 -3.25 5.92 10.94
C VAL A 329 -4.53 6.61 11.39
N ASN A 330 -4.69 6.86 12.69
CA ASN A 330 -5.90 7.51 13.21
C ASN A 330 -6.24 8.84 12.51
N PRO A 331 -5.30 9.79 12.27
CA PRO A 331 -5.60 11.02 11.52
C PRO A 331 -5.97 10.79 10.04
N LEU A 332 -5.65 9.63 9.46
CA LEU A 332 -6.09 9.30 8.10
C LEU A 332 -7.56 8.89 8.08
N ILE A 333 -8.08 8.39 9.19
CA ILE A 333 -9.48 8.01 9.37
C ILE A 333 -10.28 9.18 9.94
N TRP A 334 -9.81 9.78 11.04
CA TRP A 334 -10.54 10.79 11.81
C TRP A 334 -10.07 12.22 11.52
N PRO A 335 -10.99 13.21 11.45
CA PRO A 335 -12.44 13.04 11.42
C PRO A 335 -12.92 12.44 10.10
N SER A 336 -14.07 11.71 10.18
CA SER A 336 -14.87 11.25 9.05
C SER A 336 -16.21 11.98 9.09
N PRO A 337 -16.39 13.11 8.44
CA PRO A 337 -17.55 14.00 8.67
C PRO A 337 -18.91 13.37 8.40
N ALA A 338 -18.99 12.41 7.48
CA ALA A 338 -20.21 11.65 7.19
C ALA A 338 -20.33 10.34 8.00
N GLY A 339 -19.37 10.08 8.91
CA GLY A 339 -19.18 8.84 9.61
C GLY A 339 -18.12 7.94 8.96
N ILE A 340 -17.47 7.12 9.78
CA ILE A 340 -16.44 6.18 9.30
C ILE A 340 -16.97 5.30 8.17
N GLY A 341 -16.17 5.12 7.14
CA GLY A 341 -16.48 4.26 6.00
C GLY A 341 -17.35 4.91 4.92
N VAL A 342 -17.97 6.07 5.17
CA VAL A 342 -18.75 6.76 4.14
C VAL A 342 -17.83 7.47 3.16
N MET A 343 -18.01 7.17 1.87
CA MET A 343 -17.26 7.81 0.79
C MET A 343 -17.62 9.29 0.66
N ASP A 344 -16.62 10.17 0.73
CA ASP A 344 -16.79 11.57 0.32
C ASP A 344 -16.75 11.68 -1.22
N PRO A 345 -17.82 12.14 -1.87
CA PRO A 345 -17.87 12.26 -3.32
C PRO A 345 -16.81 13.19 -3.91
N LYS A 346 -16.33 14.17 -3.14
CA LYS A 346 -15.26 15.08 -3.62
C LYS A 346 -13.92 14.39 -3.62
N SER A 347 -13.60 13.64 -2.56
CA SER A 347 -12.37 12.84 -2.47
C SER A 347 -12.35 11.72 -3.51
N TRP A 348 -13.52 11.12 -3.79
CA TRP A 348 -13.67 10.17 -4.89
C TRP A 348 -13.36 10.83 -6.23
N GLN A 349 -14.02 11.95 -6.56
CA GLN A 349 -13.81 12.64 -7.83
C GLN A 349 -12.36 13.10 -7.99
N HIS A 350 -11.76 13.62 -6.92
CA HIS A 350 -10.35 13.99 -6.91
C HIS A 350 -9.43 12.80 -7.24
N THR A 351 -9.65 11.65 -6.61
CA THR A 351 -8.89 10.42 -6.91
C THR A 351 -9.02 10.01 -8.38
N VAL A 352 -10.23 10.13 -8.94
CA VAL A 352 -10.47 9.84 -10.36
C VAL A 352 -9.75 10.86 -11.25
N ASP A 353 -9.87 12.15 -10.96
CA ASP A 353 -9.26 13.22 -11.76
C ASP A 353 -7.73 13.08 -11.79
N VAL A 354 -7.08 12.90 -10.63
CA VAL A 354 -5.63 12.67 -10.55
C VAL A 354 -5.23 11.42 -11.34
N SER A 355 -6.00 10.34 -11.22
CA SER A 355 -5.72 9.09 -11.93
C SER A 355 -5.85 9.23 -13.46
N MET A 356 -6.82 10.00 -13.92
CA MET A 356 -7.02 10.30 -15.36
C MET A 356 -5.92 11.21 -15.91
N ASP A 357 -5.62 12.29 -15.19
CA ASP A 357 -4.60 13.27 -15.60
C ASP A 357 -3.19 12.66 -15.66
N ALA A 358 -2.90 11.72 -14.77
CA ALA A 358 -1.63 10.99 -14.77
C ALA A 358 -1.60 9.79 -15.75
N GLY A 359 -2.71 9.48 -16.42
CA GLY A 359 -2.82 8.33 -17.32
C GLY A 359 -2.79 6.97 -16.62
N ILE A 360 -3.10 6.93 -15.34
CA ILE A 360 -3.29 5.68 -14.56
C ILE A 360 -4.57 4.99 -15.03
N LEU A 361 -5.61 5.78 -15.33
CA LEU A 361 -6.87 5.33 -15.91
C LEU A 361 -7.01 5.86 -17.34
N ALA A 362 -7.59 5.05 -18.20
CA ALA A 362 -7.91 5.42 -19.58
C ALA A 362 -9.36 5.92 -19.74
N ALA A 363 -10.24 5.63 -18.79
CA ALA A 363 -11.63 6.02 -18.79
C ALA A 363 -12.16 6.35 -17.39
N VAL A 364 -13.14 7.24 -17.32
CA VAL A 364 -13.82 7.56 -16.06
C VAL A 364 -14.56 6.32 -15.55
N PRO A 365 -14.36 5.94 -14.27
CA PRO A 365 -15.04 4.78 -13.69
C PRO A 365 -16.57 4.90 -13.72
N GLY A 366 -17.25 3.76 -13.85
CA GLY A 366 -18.71 3.70 -13.74
C GLY A 366 -19.19 4.07 -12.33
N GLN A 367 -20.44 4.51 -12.24
CA GLN A 367 -21.10 4.86 -10.96
C GLN A 367 -21.25 3.67 -10.00
N ASP A 368 -21.09 2.45 -10.53
CA ASP A 368 -21.11 1.18 -9.79
C ASP A 368 -19.76 0.85 -9.13
N ALA A 369 -18.76 1.72 -9.24
CA ALA A 369 -17.45 1.48 -8.67
C ALA A 369 -17.42 1.66 -7.14
N TYR A 370 -18.38 2.37 -6.55
CA TYR A 370 -18.58 2.44 -5.11
C TYR A 370 -20.05 2.54 -4.73
N ARG A 371 -20.36 2.19 -3.47
CA ARG A 371 -21.67 2.32 -2.82
C ARG A 371 -21.48 2.87 -1.42
N THR A 372 -22.35 3.79 -0.99
CA THR A 372 -22.34 4.35 0.39
C THR A 372 -23.43 3.75 1.26
N ASP A 373 -24.49 3.24 0.67
CA ASP A 373 -25.69 2.79 1.37
C ASP A 373 -25.44 1.68 2.39
N LEU A 374 -24.47 0.78 2.14
CA LEU A 374 -24.09 -0.27 3.09
C LEU A 374 -23.37 0.30 4.32
N ALA A 375 -22.43 1.24 4.11
CA ALA A 375 -21.75 1.93 5.20
C ALA A 375 -22.75 2.78 6.00
N GLU A 376 -23.63 3.51 5.33
CA GLU A 376 -24.68 4.29 5.96
C GLU A 376 -25.64 3.42 6.80
N ALA A 377 -26.05 2.24 6.28
CA ALA A 377 -26.84 1.28 7.03
C ALA A 377 -26.12 0.76 8.27
N ALA A 378 -24.82 0.42 8.14
CA ALA A 378 -24.01 0.00 9.27
C ALA A 378 -23.90 1.07 10.37
N LEU A 379 -23.80 2.35 9.98
CA LEU A 379 -23.76 3.48 10.92
C LEU A 379 -25.11 3.73 11.63
N GLN A 380 -26.25 3.44 10.99
CA GLN A 380 -27.55 3.54 11.65
C GLN A 380 -27.64 2.60 12.86
N ASP A 381 -27.02 1.42 12.79
CA ASP A 381 -26.96 0.46 13.88
C ASP A 381 -25.97 0.87 14.98
N LEU A 382 -25.17 1.92 14.78
CA LEU A 382 -24.26 2.53 15.73
C LEU A 382 -24.80 3.84 16.33
N ALA A 383 -26.12 4.05 16.27
CA ALA A 383 -26.75 5.24 16.80
C ALA A 383 -26.39 5.48 18.26
N GLY A 384 -25.87 6.67 18.57
CA GLY A 384 -25.41 7.06 19.90
C GLY A 384 -23.89 6.86 20.13
N THR A 385 -23.18 6.26 19.17
CA THR A 385 -21.72 6.20 19.17
C THR A 385 -21.14 7.35 18.31
N ASP A 386 -20.01 7.94 18.73
CA ASP A 386 -19.32 8.93 17.90
C ASP A 386 -18.62 8.23 16.72
N THR A 387 -19.30 8.22 15.58
CA THR A 387 -18.81 7.63 14.32
C THR A 387 -18.06 8.64 13.45
N THR A 388 -18.00 9.91 13.84
CA THR A 388 -17.36 10.97 13.07
C THR A 388 -15.95 11.31 13.55
N GLY A 389 -15.70 11.17 14.85
CA GLY A 389 -14.44 11.52 15.47
C GLY A 389 -14.05 12.99 15.30
N GLU A 390 -15.02 13.91 15.26
CA GLU A 390 -14.74 15.36 15.08
C GLU A 390 -13.88 15.95 16.19
N THR A 391 -13.94 15.37 17.38
CA THR A 391 -13.14 15.80 18.53
C THR A 391 -11.84 15.03 18.70
N PHE A 392 -11.52 14.13 17.77
CA PHE A 392 -10.28 13.37 17.81
C PHE A 392 -9.07 14.30 17.74
N VAL A 393 -8.13 14.07 18.63
CA VAL A 393 -6.83 14.76 18.67
C VAL A 393 -5.73 13.70 18.62
N LYS A 394 -4.87 13.83 17.63
CA LYS A 394 -3.69 12.96 17.49
C LYS A 394 -2.83 13.04 18.75
N GLY A 395 -2.46 11.88 19.27
CA GLY A 395 -1.53 11.75 20.39
C GLY A 395 -0.07 12.03 20.00
N THR A 396 0.82 11.88 20.98
CA THR A 396 2.27 11.89 20.79
C THR A 396 2.81 10.52 21.17
N VAL A 397 3.66 9.96 20.32
CA VAL A 397 4.34 8.69 20.55
C VAL A 397 5.84 8.95 20.45
N ASP A 398 6.59 8.48 21.45
CA ASP A 398 8.03 8.54 21.42
C ASP A 398 8.60 7.52 20.44
N VAL A 399 9.53 7.95 19.60
CA VAL A 399 10.25 7.06 18.70
C VAL A 399 11.29 6.27 19.48
N THR A 400 11.26 4.94 19.31
CA THR A 400 12.22 4.05 19.97
C THR A 400 13.21 3.46 18.96
N PRO A 401 14.46 3.14 19.38
CA PRO A 401 15.43 2.56 18.47
C PRO A 401 14.93 1.25 17.85
N GLY A 402 14.89 1.21 16.50
CA GLY A 402 14.39 0.06 15.76
C GLY A 402 12.91 -0.26 15.98
N GLY A 403 12.13 0.68 16.54
CA GLY A 403 10.70 0.51 16.79
C GLY A 403 10.36 -0.47 17.92
N ALA A 404 11.28 -0.70 18.86
CA ALA A 404 11.15 -1.71 19.93
C ALA A 404 10.13 -1.32 21.01
#